data_267994f97a37703030b380482f823213
#
_entry.id   267994f97a37703030b380482f823213
#
_cell.length_a   1.000
_cell.length_b   1.000
_cell.length_c   1.000
_cell.angle_alpha   90.00
_cell.angle_beta   90.00
_cell.angle_gamma   90.00
#
_symmetry.space_group_name_H-M   'P 1'
#
loop_
_entity.id
_entity.type
_entity.pdbx_description
1 polymer ?
#
loop_
_entity_poly.entity_id
_entity_poly.type
_entity_poly.pdbx_seq_one_letter_code
_entity_poly.pdbx_strand_id
1 'polypeptide(L)'
;MFMCLKKPKLKLSLFIHLLLISYLHNRNQTAMRKLSTLSLFVLFVSFFSIAQTGQVLNPDQVVTTEHTVSVKGNKIPYKAIAGTLPVFGDSGKIIAGVFFTYYERSDVKDRSSRPLIISFNGGPGTSSVWMEMGYTGPRLVNIDDEGYPVQPYGVKENPFSLVDMADIVYVDPVNTGYSRITGNAPPSKFFGVNADIKYLAEWLSTFVSRYSRWTSPKYLIGESYGTNRVSGLALELQNRQWMFLNGVILVSPTILGIERTGPVDMASRLPYYAATAWYHKMLPADLQSKDLTDILPEVEEFTINELIPAITRGGSLDEDKRKAIAAKVSRYSGLKEKVVIQRNLFIPAQFFWKELLRDKGYSVGRLDSRYLGIDKQDAGDTVEYNSELIAWNHAFSPAMNHYLRDHLNYKTDLKYYMFGPVSPWDRSNDRTGENLRLAMAENPFMHVMVQSGYYDGACDYFNAKYNMWQLDPAGKMKQRISFKGYRSGHMMYLRKPDLETSTNDLREFILKTIPKPGQPAQYNQKF
;
A
#
# COMPACT_ATOMS: atom_id res chain seq x y z
N MET A 1 -46.99 12.37 16.88
CA MET A 1 -47.99 13.27 16.30
C MET A 1 -47.27 14.28 15.44
N PHE A 2 -47.16 13.99 14.18
CA PHE A 2 -47.21 14.91 13.06
C PHE A 2 -47.19 14.11 11.76
N MET A 3 -48.18 14.38 10.96
CA MET A 3 -48.62 13.59 9.80
C MET A 3 -47.74 13.79 8.55
N CYS A 4 -47.63 12.73 7.85
CA CYS A 4 -47.17 12.57 6.49
C CYS A 4 -47.98 13.40 5.49
N LEU A 5 -47.33 14.14 4.61
CA LEU A 5 -47.96 14.70 3.40
C LEU A 5 -47.26 14.17 2.15
N LYS A 6 -47.87 13.14 1.56
CA LYS A 6 -47.61 12.70 0.19
C LYS A 6 -48.15 13.75 -0.80
N LYS A 7 -47.32 14.23 -1.70
CA LYS A 7 -47.75 15.05 -2.85
C LYS A 7 -48.01 14.19 -4.10
N PRO A 8 -49.12 14.43 -4.83
CA PRO A 8 -49.51 13.61 -5.96
C PRO A 8 -48.92 14.16 -7.27
N LYS A 9 -47.91 13.48 -7.85
CA LYS A 9 -47.41 13.79 -9.20
C LYS A 9 -48.15 13.06 -10.36
N LEU A 10 -49.22 12.35 -10.08
CA LEU A 10 -49.95 11.56 -11.08
C LEU A 10 -51.07 12.30 -11.84
N LYS A 11 -51.50 13.49 -11.38
CA LYS A 11 -52.65 14.19 -11.98
C LYS A 11 -52.32 15.08 -13.17
N LEU A 12 -51.07 15.48 -13.36
CA LEU A 12 -50.71 16.40 -14.46
C LEU A 12 -50.58 15.66 -15.81
N SER A 13 -50.16 14.43 -15.83
CA SER A 13 -50.01 13.60 -17.04
C SER A 13 -51.37 13.24 -17.65
N LEU A 14 -52.37 12.93 -16.80
CA LEU A 14 -53.71 12.58 -17.28
C LEU A 14 -54.48 13.77 -17.85
N PHE A 15 -54.24 14.96 -17.31
CA PHE A 15 -54.91 16.19 -17.76
C PHE A 15 -54.40 16.66 -19.15
N ILE A 16 -53.12 16.48 -19.39
CA ILE A 16 -52.50 16.79 -20.72
C ILE A 16 -53.00 15.82 -21.79
N HIS A 17 -53.19 14.54 -21.45
CA HIS A 17 -53.73 13.54 -22.40
C HIS A 17 -55.19 13.79 -22.77
N LEU A 18 -56.02 14.23 -21.84
CA LEU A 18 -57.45 14.58 -22.09
C LEU A 18 -57.61 15.83 -22.94
N LEU A 19 -56.76 16.82 -22.78
CA LEU A 19 -56.76 18.04 -23.61
C LEU A 19 -56.29 17.79 -25.07
N LEU A 20 -55.34 16.84 -25.27
CA LEU A 20 -54.85 16.43 -26.59
C LEU A 20 -55.93 15.64 -27.39
N ILE A 21 -56.72 14.80 -26.72
CA ILE A 21 -57.80 14.02 -27.36
C ILE A 21 -58.93 14.92 -27.83
N SER A 22 -59.29 15.96 -27.05
CA SER A 22 -60.31 16.93 -27.41
C SER A 22 -59.94 17.84 -28.61
N TYR A 23 -58.67 18.11 -28.79
CA TYR A 23 -58.14 18.93 -29.88
C TYR A 23 -58.04 18.18 -31.21
N LEU A 24 -57.94 16.85 -31.17
CA LEU A 24 -57.71 15.98 -32.36
C LEU A 24 -59.01 15.63 -33.12
N HIS A 25 -60.20 15.97 -32.61
CA HIS A 25 -61.44 15.59 -33.25
C HIS A 25 -61.87 16.53 -34.42
N ASN A 26 -61.11 17.58 -34.68
CA ASN A 26 -61.64 18.65 -35.59
C ASN A 26 -60.65 19.17 -36.65
N ARG A 27 -59.59 18.45 -37.10
CA ARG A 27 -58.75 18.87 -38.27
C ARG A 27 -58.06 17.71 -39.03
N ASN A 28 -58.20 17.82 -40.36
CA ASN A 28 -57.69 17.06 -41.49
C ASN A 28 -56.46 16.13 -41.32
N GLN A 29 -56.50 15.00 -42.03
CA GLN A 29 -55.53 13.88 -42.04
C GLN A 29 -54.03 14.25 -42.20
N THR A 30 -53.72 15.40 -42.79
CA THR A 30 -52.32 15.88 -42.96
C THR A 30 -51.71 16.43 -41.67
N ALA A 31 -52.53 16.92 -40.73
CA ALA A 31 -52.09 17.38 -39.42
C ALA A 31 -51.83 16.19 -38.46
N MET A 32 -52.60 15.10 -38.59
CA MET A 32 -52.44 13.88 -37.80
C MET A 32 -51.11 13.15 -38.06
N ARG A 33 -50.63 13.14 -39.32
CA ARG A 33 -49.32 12.52 -39.63
C ARG A 33 -48.12 13.29 -39.06
N LYS A 34 -48.17 14.60 -38.97
CA LYS A 34 -47.11 15.43 -38.34
C LYS A 34 -47.15 15.37 -36.83
N LEU A 35 -48.33 15.22 -36.23
CA LEU A 35 -48.46 15.09 -34.75
C LEU A 35 -48.05 13.70 -34.23
N SER A 36 -48.35 12.62 -35.00
CA SER A 36 -47.91 11.26 -34.63
C SER A 36 -46.39 11.10 -34.71
N THR A 37 -45.71 11.73 -35.66
CA THR A 37 -44.25 11.75 -35.76
C THR A 37 -43.60 12.57 -34.61
N LEU A 38 -44.23 13.69 -34.23
CA LEU A 38 -43.75 14.50 -33.11
C LEU A 38 -43.97 13.79 -31.76
N SER A 39 -45.11 13.09 -31.59
CA SER A 39 -45.40 12.30 -30.38
C SER A 39 -44.49 11.09 -30.26
N LEU A 40 -44.11 10.41 -31.37
CA LEU A 40 -43.14 9.33 -31.35
C LEU A 40 -41.73 9.82 -31.03
N PHE A 41 -41.36 11.02 -31.49
CA PHE A 41 -40.06 11.63 -31.16
C PHE A 41 -39.97 12.09 -29.69
N VAL A 42 -41.05 12.62 -29.15
CA VAL A 42 -41.12 12.98 -27.71
C VAL A 42 -41.13 11.74 -26.81
N LEU A 43 -41.77 10.65 -27.23
CA LEU A 43 -41.68 9.37 -26.51
C LEU A 43 -40.28 8.74 -26.57
N PHE A 44 -39.58 8.89 -27.71
CA PHE A 44 -38.20 8.36 -27.85
C PHE A 44 -37.19 9.19 -27.05
N VAL A 45 -37.39 10.51 -26.92
CA VAL A 45 -36.53 11.37 -26.08
C VAL A 45 -36.80 11.16 -24.58
N SER A 46 -38.02 10.76 -24.22
CA SER A 46 -38.38 10.49 -22.79
C SER A 46 -37.78 9.18 -22.24
N PHE A 47 -37.33 8.28 -23.13
CA PHE A 47 -36.65 7.04 -22.69
C PHE A 47 -35.15 7.20 -22.43
N PHE A 48 -34.54 8.35 -22.76
CA PHE A 48 -33.12 8.60 -22.49
C PHE A 48 -32.82 9.45 -21.24
N SER A 49 -33.81 9.78 -20.47
CA SER A 49 -33.63 10.46 -19.18
C SER A 49 -33.91 9.53 -18.00
N ILE A 50 -33.22 8.38 -17.94
CA ILE A 50 -32.94 7.78 -16.66
C ILE A 50 -31.81 8.62 -16.07
N ALA A 51 -32.16 9.67 -15.33
CA ALA A 51 -31.24 10.35 -14.47
C ALA A 51 -30.64 9.27 -13.54
N GLN A 52 -29.39 8.98 -13.75
CA GLN A 52 -28.62 8.08 -12.89
C GLN A 52 -28.56 8.73 -11.51
N THR A 53 -29.55 8.42 -10.68
CA THR A 53 -29.64 8.92 -9.31
C THR A 53 -28.71 8.09 -8.43
N GLY A 54 -27.43 8.45 -8.42
CA GLY A 54 -26.43 7.86 -7.55
C GLY A 54 -25.11 7.59 -8.27
N GLN A 55 -24.03 7.76 -7.53
CA GLN A 55 -22.69 7.36 -7.96
C GLN A 55 -22.57 5.83 -7.78
N VAL A 56 -22.85 5.06 -8.81
CA VAL A 56 -22.81 3.59 -8.77
C VAL A 56 -21.56 3.11 -9.52
N LEU A 57 -20.78 2.25 -8.87
CA LEU A 57 -19.66 1.56 -9.51
C LEU A 57 -20.17 0.54 -10.53
N ASN A 58 -19.66 0.57 -11.76
CA ASN A 58 -19.73 -0.59 -12.63
C ASN A 58 -18.64 -1.58 -12.20
N PRO A 59 -18.98 -2.79 -11.73
CA PRO A 59 -18.00 -3.72 -11.17
C PRO A 59 -17.14 -4.43 -12.23
N ASP A 60 -17.45 -4.29 -13.51
CA ASP A 60 -16.71 -4.91 -14.62
C ASP A 60 -16.61 -3.94 -15.81
N GLN A 61 -15.69 -2.98 -15.67
CA GLN A 61 -15.44 -1.96 -16.70
C GLN A 61 -13.97 -1.59 -16.73
N VAL A 62 -13.36 -1.61 -17.89
CA VAL A 62 -11.97 -1.20 -18.10
C VAL A 62 -11.83 -0.20 -19.23
N VAL A 63 -10.83 0.66 -19.12
CA VAL A 63 -10.38 1.59 -20.17
C VAL A 63 -8.91 1.26 -20.44
N THR A 64 -8.53 1.22 -21.72
CA THR A 64 -7.16 0.98 -22.16
C THR A 64 -6.63 2.20 -22.90
N THR A 65 -5.44 2.63 -22.54
CA THR A 65 -4.72 3.72 -23.21
C THR A 65 -3.30 3.29 -23.54
N GLU A 66 -2.69 3.89 -24.57
CA GLU A 66 -1.33 3.59 -25.00
C GLU A 66 -0.39 4.73 -24.64
N HIS A 67 0.77 4.39 -24.12
CA HIS A 67 1.73 5.34 -23.59
C HIS A 67 3.18 4.91 -23.87
N THR A 68 4.09 5.82 -23.56
CA THR A 68 5.53 5.53 -23.51
C THR A 68 6.14 6.12 -22.24
N VAL A 69 7.22 5.53 -21.78
CA VAL A 69 8.06 6.04 -20.69
C VAL A 69 9.53 5.80 -21.02
N SER A 70 10.39 6.73 -20.62
CA SER A 70 11.83 6.58 -20.76
C SER A 70 12.40 5.93 -19.51
N VAL A 71 12.87 4.67 -19.61
CA VAL A 71 13.49 3.94 -18.50
C VAL A 71 14.95 3.69 -18.82
N LYS A 72 15.86 4.18 -17.98
CA LYS A 72 17.32 4.06 -18.18
C LYS A 72 17.75 4.46 -19.61
N GLY A 73 17.15 5.54 -20.14
CA GLY A 73 17.43 6.06 -21.48
C GLY A 73 16.73 5.33 -22.64
N ASN A 74 16.03 4.24 -22.40
CA ASN A 74 15.28 3.51 -23.41
C ASN A 74 13.79 3.88 -23.39
N LYS A 75 13.21 4.16 -24.56
CA LYS A 75 11.79 4.42 -24.70
C LYS A 75 11.01 3.11 -24.71
N ILE A 76 10.17 2.91 -23.70
CA ILE A 76 9.40 1.69 -23.50
C ILE A 76 7.92 1.98 -23.82
N PRO A 77 7.33 1.34 -24.84
CA PRO A 77 5.91 1.45 -25.12
C PRO A 77 5.11 0.52 -24.18
N TYR A 78 3.99 1.01 -23.65
CA TYR A 78 3.13 0.21 -22.78
C TYR A 78 1.65 0.58 -22.93
N LYS A 79 0.79 -0.38 -22.62
CA LYS A 79 -0.64 -0.17 -22.39
C LYS A 79 -0.89 0.05 -20.91
N ALA A 80 -1.72 1.03 -20.60
CA ALA A 80 -2.28 1.22 -19.27
C ALA A 80 -3.77 0.82 -19.33
N ILE A 81 -4.15 -0.13 -18.47
CA ILE A 81 -5.51 -0.61 -18.34
C ILE A 81 -5.99 -0.23 -16.94
N ALA A 82 -6.93 0.70 -16.86
CA ALA A 82 -7.53 1.15 -15.60
C ALA A 82 -9.00 0.76 -15.56
N GLY A 83 -9.46 0.22 -14.44
CA GLY A 83 -10.85 -0.18 -14.30
C GLY A 83 -11.12 -1.15 -13.17
N THR A 84 -12.24 -1.83 -13.26
CA THR A 84 -12.73 -2.75 -12.24
C THR A 84 -12.89 -4.16 -12.78
N LEU A 85 -12.60 -5.13 -11.91
CA LEU A 85 -12.98 -6.52 -12.08
C LEU A 85 -13.87 -6.96 -10.91
N PRO A 86 -14.87 -7.84 -11.18
CA PRO A 86 -15.78 -8.31 -10.15
C PRO A 86 -15.13 -9.27 -9.16
N VAL A 87 -15.60 -9.19 -7.91
CA VAL A 87 -15.49 -10.26 -6.92
C VAL A 87 -16.82 -11.00 -6.89
N PHE A 88 -16.76 -12.31 -7.01
CA PHE A 88 -17.94 -13.17 -6.96
C PHE A 88 -18.14 -13.76 -5.56
N GLY A 89 -19.36 -13.78 -5.08
CA GLY A 89 -19.72 -14.51 -3.86
C GLY A 89 -19.99 -15.98 -4.12
N ASP A 90 -20.24 -16.75 -3.06
CA ASP A 90 -20.46 -18.19 -3.11
C ASP A 90 -21.61 -18.62 -4.06
N SER A 91 -22.57 -17.71 -4.31
CA SER A 91 -23.68 -17.92 -5.25
C SER A 91 -23.36 -17.56 -6.72
N GLY A 92 -22.13 -17.18 -7.04
CA GLY A 92 -21.73 -16.69 -8.35
C GLY A 92 -22.19 -15.25 -8.67
N LYS A 93 -22.86 -14.57 -7.73
CA LYS A 93 -23.26 -13.15 -7.89
C LYS A 93 -22.08 -12.22 -7.58
N ILE A 94 -22.03 -11.09 -8.28
CA ILE A 94 -21.05 -10.05 -8.01
C ILE A 94 -21.36 -9.41 -6.64
N ILE A 95 -20.34 -9.37 -5.76
CA ILE A 95 -20.44 -8.81 -4.40
C ILE A 95 -19.55 -7.57 -4.19
N ALA A 96 -18.58 -7.35 -5.08
CA ALA A 96 -17.76 -6.14 -5.11
C ALA A 96 -17.16 -5.93 -6.50
N GLY A 97 -16.79 -4.69 -6.81
CA GLY A 97 -15.88 -4.35 -7.91
C GLY A 97 -14.56 -3.87 -7.33
N VAL A 98 -13.47 -4.50 -7.72
CA VAL A 98 -12.10 -4.12 -7.32
C VAL A 98 -11.45 -3.35 -8.45
N PHE A 99 -11.09 -2.10 -8.15
CA PHE A 99 -10.36 -1.23 -9.06
C PHE A 99 -8.89 -1.61 -9.11
N PHE A 100 -8.31 -1.51 -10.29
CA PHE A 100 -6.89 -1.77 -10.53
C PHE A 100 -6.37 -0.88 -11.67
N THR A 101 -5.05 -0.69 -11.67
CA THR A 101 -4.32 -0.14 -12.81
C THR A 101 -3.28 -1.18 -13.23
N TYR A 102 -3.29 -1.58 -14.49
CA TYR A 102 -2.39 -2.59 -15.03
C TYR A 102 -1.55 -2.01 -16.16
N TYR A 103 -0.24 -2.09 -16.03
CA TYR A 103 0.73 -1.63 -17.02
C TYR A 103 1.38 -2.83 -17.69
N GLU A 104 1.15 -2.94 -18.99
CA GLU A 104 1.63 -4.03 -19.83
C GLU A 104 2.52 -3.49 -20.95
N ARG A 105 3.74 -3.97 -21.06
CA ARG A 105 4.62 -3.60 -22.17
C ARG A 105 4.05 -4.10 -23.49
N SER A 106 3.88 -3.22 -24.49
CA SER A 106 3.08 -3.53 -25.70
C SER A 106 3.89 -4.16 -26.84
N ASP A 107 5.22 -4.05 -26.82
CA ASP A 107 6.10 -4.62 -27.85
C ASP A 107 6.59 -6.05 -27.54
N VAL A 108 6.17 -6.65 -26.42
CA VAL A 108 6.49 -8.04 -26.02
C VAL A 108 5.35 -8.97 -26.37
N LYS A 109 5.60 -9.97 -27.23
CA LYS A 109 4.60 -10.96 -27.65
C LYS A 109 4.52 -12.16 -26.70
N ASP A 110 5.66 -12.69 -26.27
CA ASP A 110 5.73 -13.82 -25.34
C ASP A 110 5.66 -13.35 -23.89
N ARG A 111 4.53 -13.61 -23.26
CA ARG A 111 4.27 -13.26 -21.86
C ARG A 111 4.72 -14.35 -20.87
N SER A 112 5.06 -15.54 -21.36
CA SER A 112 5.45 -16.67 -20.50
C SER A 112 6.78 -16.43 -19.79
N SER A 113 7.68 -15.70 -20.43
CA SER A 113 8.98 -15.30 -19.88
C SER A 113 8.95 -13.96 -19.13
N ARG A 114 7.84 -13.21 -19.25
CA ARG A 114 7.76 -11.86 -18.68
C ARG A 114 7.11 -11.85 -17.29
N PRO A 115 7.79 -11.35 -16.24
CA PRO A 115 7.26 -11.30 -14.89
C PRO A 115 5.96 -10.49 -14.80
N LEU A 116 5.05 -10.94 -13.93
CA LEU A 116 3.90 -10.18 -13.46
C LEU A 116 4.12 -9.81 -12.00
N ILE A 117 4.16 -8.53 -11.70
CA ILE A 117 4.22 -7.99 -10.35
C ILE A 117 2.82 -7.55 -9.93
N ILE A 118 2.38 -8.01 -8.78
CA ILE A 118 1.10 -7.64 -8.17
C ILE A 118 1.40 -6.81 -6.93
N SER A 119 0.95 -5.56 -6.93
CA SER A 119 1.35 -4.54 -5.97
C SER A 119 0.20 -4.05 -5.10
N PHE A 120 0.46 -3.89 -3.79
CA PHE A 120 -0.48 -3.41 -2.80
C PHE A 120 0.17 -2.39 -1.86
N ASN A 121 -0.57 -1.33 -1.53
CA ASN A 121 -0.31 -0.57 -0.32
C ASN A 121 -1.04 -1.19 0.89
N GLY A 122 -0.89 -0.56 2.04
CA GLY A 122 -1.32 -1.06 3.34
C GLY A 122 -2.53 -0.38 3.94
N GLY A 123 -2.36 0.09 5.15
CA GLY A 123 -3.35 0.82 5.93
C GLY A 123 -4.02 0.01 7.05
N PRO A 124 -4.96 -0.92 6.82
CA PRO A 124 -5.37 -1.71 5.64
C PRO A 124 -6.24 -0.99 4.60
N GLY A 125 -6.77 0.16 4.88
CA GLY A 125 -7.70 0.90 4.01
C GLY A 125 -7.04 1.86 3.04
N THR A 126 -5.78 1.67 2.64
CA THR A 126 -5.10 2.53 1.67
C THR A 126 -5.16 1.92 0.26
N SER A 127 -5.46 2.76 -0.74
CA SER A 127 -5.32 2.40 -2.16
C SER A 127 -3.85 2.23 -2.54
N SER A 128 -3.56 1.59 -3.67
CA SER A 128 -2.18 1.30 -4.11
C SER A 128 -1.44 2.52 -4.71
N VAL A 129 -1.93 3.73 -4.47
CA VAL A 129 -1.45 4.99 -5.05
C VAL A 129 0.03 5.28 -4.76
N TRP A 130 0.53 4.93 -3.57
CA TRP A 130 1.91 5.22 -3.18
C TRP A 130 2.90 4.33 -3.94
N MET A 131 2.61 3.04 -4.03
CA MET A 131 3.40 2.08 -4.78
C MET A 131 3.36 2.37 -6.28
N GLU A 132 2.21 2.82 -6.80
CA GLU A 132 2.03 3.14 -8.21
C GLU A 132 2.74 4.43 -8.61
N MET A 133 2.46 5.54 -7.91
CA MET A 133 2.92 6.87 -8.29
C MET A 133 4.16 7.35 -7.54
N GLY A 134 4.67 6.56 -6.62
CA GLY A 134 5.89 6.87 -5.87
C GLY A 134 7.04 5.92 -6.17
N TYR A 135 6.76 4.68 -6.62
CA TYR A 135 7.78 3.65 -6.65
C TYR A 135 7.97 3.01 -8.04
N THR A 136 7.19 1.97 -8.35
CA THR A 136 7.50 1.07 -9.48
C THR A 136 6.75 1.40 -10.76
N GLY A 137 5.71 2.25 -10.70
CA GLY A 137 4.88 2.63 -11.84
C GLY A 137 5.61 3.49 -12.88
N PRO A 138 5.02 3.67 -14.07
CA PRO A 138 5.63 4.44 -15.16
C PRO A 138 5.61 5.95 -14.93
N ARG A 139 4.83 6.42 -13.95
CA ARG A 139 4.73 7.84 -13.60
C ARG A 139 5.01 8.04 -12.11
N LEU A 140 5.64 9.14 -11.77
CA LEU A 140 5.87 9.59 -10.39
C LEU A 140 5.06 10.85 -10.12
N VAL A 141 4.61 11.00 -8.88
CA VAL A 141 4.13 12.29 -8.40
C VAL A 141 5.23 13.35 -8.49
N ASN A 142 4.86 14.62 -8.68
CA ASN A 142 5.82 15.71 -8.74
C ASN A 142 6.36 16.04 -7.34
N ILE A 143 7.52 15.46 -7.01
CA ILE A 143 8.29 15.67 -5.79
C ILE A 143 9.73 15.99 -6.14
N ASP A 144 10.47 16.64 -5.21
CA ASP A 144 11.89 16.89 -5.35
C ASP A 144 12.75 15.64 -5.07
N ASP A 145 14.07 15.79 -5.13
CA ASP A 145 15.00 14.67 -4.95
C ASP A 145 15.05 14.12 -3.52
N GLU A 146 14.57 14.87 -2.52
CA GLU A 146 14.47 14.43 -1.12
C GLU A 146 13.07 13.93 -0.73
N GLY A 147 12.08 14.02 -1.65
CA GLY A 147 10.72 13.50 -1.46
C GLY A 147 9.69 14.54 -1.04
N TYR A 148 10.04 15.83 -1.06
CA TYR A 148 9.10 16.90 -0.74
C TYR A 148 8.20 17.25 -1.93
N PRO A 149 6.89 17.46 -1.71
CA PRO A 149 5.95 17.83 -2.76
C PRO A 149 6.30 19.14 -3.45
N VAL A 150 6.22 19.15 -4.79
CA VAL A 150 6.46 20.33 -5.62
C VAL A 150 5.17 20.75 -6.33
N GLN A 151 4.85 22.04 -6.28
CA GLN A 151 3.72 22.62 -7.00
C GLN A 151 4.13 23.12 -8.40
N PRO A 152 3.22 23.07 -9.41
CA PRO A 152 1.89 22.49 -9.34
C PRO A 152 1.92 20.97 -9.16
N TYR A 153 0.96 20.43 -8.37
CA TYR A 153 0.86 18.99 -8.19
C TYR A 153 0.50 18.31 -9.50
N GLY A 154 1.13 17.20 -9.79
CA GLY A 154 0.93 16.46 -11.03
C GLY A 154 1.87 15.26 -11.11
N VAL A 155 2.07 14.77 -12.32
CA VAL A 155 2.88 13.58 -12.59
C VAL A 155 4.01 13.87 -13.56
N LYS A 156 5.13 13.17 -13.39
CA LYS A 156 6.31 13.14 -14.28
C LYS A 156 6.65 11.70 -14.67
N GLU A 157 7.49 11.52 -15.67
CA GLU A 157 8.01 10.19 -16.03
C GLU A 157 8.83 9.59 -14.89
N ASN A 158 8.73 8.26 -14.73
CA ASN A 158 9.57 7.51 -13.81
C ASN A 158 10.73 6.85 -14.58
N PRO A 159 11.94 7.40 -14.55
CA PRO A 159 13.09 6.82 -15.24
C PRO A 159 13.59 5.50 -14.62
N PHE A 160 13.07 5.14 -13.45
CA PHE A 160 13.40 3.94 -12.70
C PHE A 160 12.28 2.89 -12.70
N SER A 161 11.18 3.13 -13.42
CA SER A 161 10.04 2.20 -13.51
C SER A 161 10.47 0.78 -13.87
N LEU A 162 9.77 -0.21 -13.36
CA LEU A 162 10.01 -1.62 -13.67
C LEU A 162 9.29 -2.10 -14.94
N VAL A 163 8.55 -1.23 -15.63
CA VAL A 163 7.79 -1.60 -16.84
C VAL A 163 8.69 -2.06 -18.01
N ASP A 164 9.98 -1.76 -17.95
CA ASP A 164 10.97 -2.28 -18.90
C ASP A 164 11.17 -3.80 -18.76
N MET A 165 11.06 -4.37 -17.57
CA MET A 165 11.34 -5.79 -17.31
C MET A 165 10.14 -6.61 -16.85
N ALA A 166 9.09 -5.99 -16.30
CA ALA A 166 7.92 -6.66 -15.77
C ALA A 166 6.64 -5.93 -16.17
N ASP A 167 5.52 -6.64 -16.22
CA ASP A 167 4.20 -6.02 -16.22
C ASP A 167 3.71 -5.90 -14.78
N ILE A 168 2.99 -4.83 -14.46
CA ILE A 168 2.67 -4.49 -13.07
C ILE A 168 1.19 -4.19 -12.93
N VAL A 169 0.53 -4.82 -11.97
CA VAL A 169 -0.84 -4.48 -11.56
C VAL A 169 -0.85 -3.92 -10.15
N TYR A 170 -1.43 -2.73 -9.99
CA TYR A 170 -1.73 -2.08 -8.72
C TYR A 170 -3.18 -2.32 -8.39
N VAL A 171 -3.43 -2.90 -7.24
CA VAL A 171 -4.78 -3.33 -6.84
C VAL A 171 -5.25 -2.48 -5.68
N ASP A 172 -6.39 -1.86 -5.82
CA ASP A 172 -7.06 -1.14 -4.75
C ASP A 172 -8.03 -2.11 -4.03
N PRO A 173 -7.72 -2.57 -2.80
CA PRO A 173 -8.62 -3.45 -2.06
C PRO A 173 -10.02 -2.85 -1.88
N VAL A 174 -11.01 -3.69 -1.61
CA VAL A 174 -12.42 -3.25 -1.46
C VAL A 174 -12.55 -2.06 -0.51
N ASN A 175 -13.32 -1.06 -0.92
CA ASN A 175 -13.51 0.26 -0.28
C ASN A 175 -12.27 1.16 -0.27
N THR A 176 -11.25 0.87 -1.06
CA THR A 176 -10.16 1.82 -1.34
C THR A 176 -10.19 2.25 -2.82
N GLY A 177 -9.51 3.32 -3.19
CA GLY A 177 -9.55 3.84 -4.55
C GLY A 177 -10.98 3.99 -5.06
N TYR A 178 -11.25 3.41 -6.21
CA TYR A 178 -12.61 3.31 -6.74
C TYR A 178 -13.30 1.97 -6.43
N SER A 179 -12.65 1.06 -5.71
CA SER A 179 -13.24 -0.22 -5.32
C SER A 179 -14.42 -0.06 -4.36
N ARG A 180 -15.51 -0.76 -4.59
CA ARG A 180 -16.72 -0.70 -3.76
C ARG A 180 -17.35 -2.07 -3.57
N ILE A 181 -17.94 -2.28 -2.41
CA ILE A 181 -18.91 -3.35 -2.19
C ILE A 181 -20.12 -3.09 -3.10
N THR A 182 -20.65 -4.11 -3.74
CA THR A 182 -21.87 -4.05 -4.55
C THR A 182 -22.97 -4.91 -3.96
N GLY A 183 -24.23 -4.56 -4.24
CA GLY A 183 -25.39 -5.26 -3.66
C GLY A 183 -25.42 -5.12 -2.14
N ASN A 184 -25.86 -6.20 -1.47
CA ASN A 184 -26.01 -6.27 -0.02
C ASN A 184 -24.94 -7.14 0.65
N ALA A 185 -23.75 -7.24 0.07
CA ALA A 185 -22.69 -8.05 0.66
C ALA A 185 -22.21 -7.44 1.99
N PRO A 186 -22.08 -8.24 3.06
CA PRO A 186 -21.66 -7.71 4.35
C PRO A 186 -20.17 -7.33 4.34
N PRO A 187 -19.77 -6.24 5.01
CA PRO A 187 -18.37 -5.81 5.13
C PRO A 187 -17.42 -6.90 5.67
N SER A 188 -17.91 -7.81 6.51
CA SER A 188 -17.14 -8.93 7.06
C SER A 188 -16.60 -9.92 6.02
N LYS A 189 -17.13 -9.91 4.79
CA LYS A 189 -16.56 -10.68 3.67
C LYS A 189 -15.25 -10.09 3.15
N PHE A 190 -14.92 -8.84 3.53
CA PHE A 190 -13.79 -8.06 3.01
C PHE A 190 -12.88 -7.49 4.10
N PHE A 191 -13.46 -7.07 5.25
CA PHE A 191 -12.77 -6.28 6.26
C PHE A 191 -12.23 -7.16 7.39
N GLY A 192 -11.04 -7.68 7.18
CA GLY A 192 -10.29 -8.48 8.13
C GLY A 192 -9.13 -9.18 7.44
N VAL A 193 -8.12 -9.57 8.21
CA VAL A 193 -6.89 -10.16 7.65
C VAL A 193 -7.20 -11.36 6.75
N ASN A 194 -7.96 -12.32 7.25
CA ASN A 194 -8.25 -13.55 6.51
C ASN A 194 -9.29 -13.35 5.40
N ALA A 195 -10.26 -12.45 5.61
CA ALA A 195 -11.25 -12.10 4.59
C ALA A 195 -10.60 -11.38 3.40
N ASP A 196 -9.70 -10.42 3.69
CA ASP A 196 -8.92 -9.67 2.70
C ASP A 196 -8.08 -10.61 1.82
N ILE A 197 -7.35 -11.54 2.43
CA ILE A 197 -6.54 -12.54 1.73
C ILE A 197 -7.40 -13.43 0.84
N LYS A 198 -8.52 -13.93 1.35
CA LYS A 198 -9.38 -14.86 0.63
C LYS A 198 -9.97 -14.25 -0.64
N TYR A 199 -10.66 -13.11 -0.53
CA TYR A 199 -11.30 -12.54 -1.72
C TYR A 199 -10.28 -12.02 -2.74
N LEU A 200 -9.13 -11.51 -2.27
CA LEU A 200 -8.06 -11.08 -3.17
C LEU A 200 -7.41 -12.25 -3.91
N ALA A 201 -7.26 -13.41 -3.29
CA ALA A 201 -6.75 -14.60 -3.98
C ALA A 201 -7.71 -15.07 -5.10
N GLU A 202 -9.01 -15.08 -4.84
CA GLU A 202 -10.05 -15.39 -5.84
C GLU A 202 -10.06 -14.34 -6.97
N TRP A 203 -9.98 -13.06 -6.62
CA TRP A 203 -9.88 -11.97 -7.59
C TRP A 203 -8.62 -12.06 -8.47
N LEU A 204 -7.47 -12.39 -7.87
CA LEU A 204 -6.21 -12.56 -8.59
C LEU A 204 -6.27 -13.75 -9.57
N SER A 205 -6.94 -14.85 -9.20
CA SER A 205 -7.18 -15.96 -10.12
C SER A 205 -8.00 -15.52 -11.34
N THR A 206 -9.04 -14.69 -11.13
CA THR A 206 -9.83 -14.07 -12.20
C THR A 206 -8.98 -13.15 -13.07
N PHE A 207 -8.16 -12.29 -12.45
CA PHE A 207 -7.26 -11.37 -13.15
C PHE A 207 -6.25 -12.12 -14.03
N VAL A 208 -5.55 -13.10 -13.46
CA VAL A 208 -4.55 -13.91 -14.17
C VAL A 208 -5.17 -14.68 -15.35
N SER A 209 -6.40 -15.17 -15.19
CA SER A 209 -7.14 -15.83 -16.27
C SER A 209 -7.55 -14.85 -17.38
N ARG A 210 -8.14 -13.71 -17.01
CA ARG A 210 -8.63 -12.70 -17.96
C ARG A 210 -7.50 -12.11 -18.82
N TYR A 211 -6.33 -11.89 -18.21
CA TYR A 211 -5.16 -11.32 -18.90
C TYR A 211 -4.16 -12.36 -19.40
N SER A 212 -4.51 -13.66 -19.34
CA SER A 212 -3.68 -14.78 -19.86
C SER A 212 -2.28 -14.81 -19.26
N ARG A 213 -2.18 -14.65 -17.91
CA ARG A 213 -0.91 -14.57 -17.18
C ARG A 213 -0.57 -15.81 -16.35
N TRP A 214 -1.24 -16.96 -16.59
CA TRP A 214 -0.98 -18.20 -15.85
C TRP A 214 0.46 -18.69 -15.97
N THR A 215 1.06 -18.59 -17.13
CA THR A 215 2.44 -19.06 -17.40
C THR A 215 3.53 -18.07 -16.98
N SER A 216 3.20 -16.81 -16.70
CA SER A 216 4.16 -15.78 -16.30
C SER A 216 4.76 -16.06 -14.92
N PRO A 217 6.07 -15.78 -14.72
CA PRO A 217 6.66 -15.69 -13.38
C PRO A 217 5.92 -14.63 -12.56
N LYS A 218 5.60 -14.93 -11.30
CA LYS A 218 4.74 -14.07 -10.48
C LYS A 218 5.45 -13.60 -9.21
N TYR A 219 5.26 -12.32 -8.92
CA TYR A 219 5.82 -11.64 -7.76
C TYR A 219 4.72 -10.86 -7.06
N LEU A 220 4.72 -10.91 -5.74
CA LEU A 220 3.90 -10.03 -4.91
C LEU A 220 4.79 -8.96 -4.27
N ILE A 221 4.33 -7.72 -4.26
CA ILE A 221 4.97 -6.64 -3.52
C ILE A 221 3.93 -5.92 -2.67
N GLY A 222 4.22 -5.77 -1.39
CA GLY A 222 3.33 -5.11 -0.43
C GLY A 222 4.08 -4.13 0.44
N GLU A 223 3.46 -2.98 0.72
CA GLU A 223 4.00 -1.98 1.63
C GLU A 223 3.14 -1.91 2.91
N SER A 224 3.80 -1.74 4.06
CA SER A 224 3.12 -1.58 5.33
C SER A 224 2.19 -2.77 5.63
N TYR A 225 0.90 -2.52 5.93
CA TYR A 225 -0.09 -3.61 6.03
C TYR A 225 -0.22 -4.44 4.72
N GLY A 226 0.15 -3.91 3.58
CA GLY A 226 0.27 -4.67 2.33
C GLY A 226 1.20 -5.88 2.47
N THR A 227 2.16 -5.85 3.40
CA THR A 227 3.03 -6.99 3.70
C THR A 227 2.29 -8.15 4.35
N ASN A 228 1.26 -7.88 5.19
CA ASN A 228 0.35 -8.93 5.67
C ASN A 228 -0.44 -9.54 4.50
N ARG A 229 -0.96 -8.70 3.58
CA ARG A 229 -1.67 -9.18 2.38
C ARG A 229 -0.80 -10.14 1.57
N VAL A 230 0.37 -9.69 1.14
CA VAL A 230 1.24 -10.49 0.27
C VAL A 230 1.78 -11.74 0.96
N SER A 231 2.02 -11.67 2.28
CA SER A 231 2.43 -12.82 3.09
C SER A 231 1.32 -13.88 3.19
N GLY A 232 0.08 -13.45 3.45
CA GLY A 232 -1.07 -14.34 3.48
C GLY A 232 -1.44 -14.88 2.09
N LEU A 233 -1.44 -14.00 1.07
CA LEU A 233 -1.69 -14.37 -0.31
C LEU A 233 -0.68 -15.40 -0.84
N ALA A 234 0.58 -15.37 -0.39
CA ALA A 234 1.58 -16.33 -0.83
C ALA A 234 1.14 -17.78 -0.59
N LEU A 235 0.59 -18.08 0.58
CA LEU A 235 0.07 -19.42 0.90
C LEU A 235 -1.29 -19.69 0.26
N GLU A 236 -2.19 -18.71 0.30
CA GLU A 236 -3.56 -18.89 -0.23
C GLU A 236 -3.57 -19.12 -1.74
N LEU A 237 -2.76 -18.36 -2.51
CA LEU A 237 -2.61 -18.56 -3.95
C LEU A 237 -2.03 -19.94 -4.27
N GLN A 238 -1.01 -20.36 -3.52
CA GLN A 238 -0.37 -21.66 -3.71
C GLN A 238 -1.33 -22.82 -3.43
N ASN A 239 -2.03 -22.80 -2.31
CA ASN A 239 -2.79 -23.95 -1.82
C ASN A 239 -4.25 -23.97 -2.28
N ARG A 240 -4.82 -22.83 -2.69
CA ARG A 240 -6.22 -22.73 -3.13
C ARG A 240 -6.37 -22.39 -4.61
N GLN A 241 -5.40 -21.66 -5.18
CA GLN A 241 -5.45 -21.26 -6.59
C GLN A 241 -4.41 -21.98 -7.45
N TRP A 242 -3.58 -22.87 -6.87
CA TRP A 242 -2.51 -23.61 -7.55
C TRP A 242 -1.53 -22.71 -8.29
N MET A 243 -1.26 -21.55 -7.72
CA MET A 243 -0.44 -20.50 -8.30
C MET A 243 0.82 -20.28 -7.47
N PHE A 244 1.96 -20.79 -7.95
CA PHE A 244 3.25 -20.60 -7.33
C PHE A 244 3.79 -19.21 -7.63
N LEU A 245 4.49 -18.64 -6.63
CA LEU A 245 5.19 -17.38 -6.72
C LEU A 245 6.70 -17.61 -6.85
N ASN A 246 7.38 -16.70 -7.56
CA ASN A 246 8.83 -16.66 -7.66
C ASN A 246 9.45 -15.80 -6.55
N GLY A 247 8.72 -14.78 -6.08
CA GLY A 247 9.18 -13.94 -5.00
C GLY A 247 8.09 -13.12 -4.33
N VAL A 248 8.36 -12.76 -3.08
CA VAL A 248 7.56 -11.83 -2.28
C VAL A 248 8.46 -10.71 -1.80
N ILE A 249 8.04 -9.47 -2.03
CA ILE A 249 8.76 -8.27 -1.62
C ILE A 249 7.96 -7.57 -0.52
N LEU A 250 8.60 -7.38 0.62
CA LEU A 250 8.05 -6.76 1.81
C LEU A 250 8.67 -5.37 1.99
N VAL A 251 7.90 -4.33 1.67
CA VAL A 251 8.33 -2.93 1.81
C VAL A 251 7.82 -2.40 3.15
N SER A 252 8.74 -1.95 4.01
CA SER A 252 8.41 -1.46 5.36
C SER A 252 7.43 -2.38 6.11
N PRO A 253 7.80 -3.66 6.36
CA PRO A 253 6.88 -4.67 6.83
C PRO A 253 6.39 -4.43 8.26
N THR A 254 5.12 -4.75 8.49
CA THR A 254 4.51 -4.81 9.82
C THR A 254 5.01 -6.01 10.61
N ILE A 255 4.38 -6.28 11.77
CA ILE A 255 4.72 -7.43 12.64
C ILE A 255 4.31 -8.80 12.06
N LEU A 256 3.51 -8.86 10.97
CA LEU A 256 3.06 -10.09 10.31
C LEU A 256 2.40 -11.12 11.24
N GLY A 257 1.71 -10.66 12.28
CA GLY A 257 1.11 -11.54 13.30
C GLY A 257 2.13 -12.24 14.22
N ILE A 258 3.41 -11.86 14.16
CA ILE A 258 4.45 -12.37 15.06
C ILE A 258 4.38 -11.58 16.38
N GLU A 259 4.10 -12.27 17.47
CA GLU A 259 3.97 -11.62 18.77
C GLU A 259 5.32 -11.08 19.26
N ARG A 260 5.28 -9.84 19.73
CA ARG A 260 6.34 -9.18 20.45
C ARG A 260 5.74 -8.48 21.66
N THR A 261 6.21 -8.82 22.83
CA THR A 261 5.72 -8.23 24.07
C THR A 261 6.87 -7.97 25.04
N GLY A 262 6.61 -7.13 26.05
CA GLY A 262 7.56 -6.88 27.12
C GLY A 262 8.90 -6.28 26.66
N PRO A 263 10.03 -6.73 27.23
CA PRO A 263 11.34 -6.13 27.00
C PRO A 263 11.78 -6.07 25.53
N VAL A 264 11.40 -7.06 24.72
CA VAL A 264 11.74 -7.10 23.29
C VAL A 264 11.04 -5.97 22.55
N ASP A 265 9.72 -5.79 22.74
CA ASP A 265 8.97 -4.70 22.10
C ASP A 265 9.46 -3.32 22.58
N MET A 266 9.79 -3.22 23.86
CA MET A 266 10.28 -1.98 24.47
C MET A 266 11.64 -1.52 23.92
N ALA A 267 12.57 -2.46 23.71
CA ALA A 267 13.96 -2.17 23.35
C ALA A 267 14.20 -2.09 21.83
N SER A 268 13.46 -2.85 21.03
CA SER A 268 13.76 -3.07 19.60
C SER A 268 13.71 -1.82 18.72
N ARG A 269 13.21 -0.70 19.25
CA ARG A 269 13.15 0.58 18.52
C ARG A 269 14.44 1.42 18.64
N LEU A 270 15.38 1.03 19.53
CA LEU A 270 16.59 1.81 19.74
C LEU A 270 17.44 1.99 18.46
N PRO A 271 17.63 0.99 17.59
CA PRO A 271 18.33 1.19 16.33
C PRO A 271 17.67 2.24 15.41
N TYR A 272 16.35 2.28 15.36
CA TYR A 272 15.62 3.35 14.67
C TYR A 272 15.83 4.72 15.33
N TYR A 273 15.83 4.79 16.66
CA TYR A 273 16.11 6.05 17.36
C TYR A 273 17.52 6.55 17.06
N ALA A 274 18.50 5.65 16.99
CA ALA A 274 19.86 6.01 16.63
C ALA A 274 19.96 6.57 15.19
N ALA A 275 19.27 5.95 14.25
CA ALA A 275 19.21 6.44 12.87
C ALA A 275 18.59 7.84 12.80
N THR A 276 17.48 8.08 13.49
CA THR A 276 16.81 9.38 13.54
C THR A 276 17.68 10.44 14.22
N ALA A 277 18.30 10.11 15.35
CA ALA A 277 19.19 11.01 16.07
C ALA A 277 20.43 11.36 15.23
N TRP A 278 20.98 10.38 14.50
CA TRP A 278 22.09 10.61 13.56
C TRP A 278 21.68 11.62 12.47
N TYR A 279 20.52 11.46 11.85
CA TYR A 279 20.03 12.38 10.82
C TYR A 279 19.91 13.81 11.33
N HIS A 280 19.36 13.99 12.53
CA HIS A 280 19.14 15.31 13.15
C HIS A 280 20.36 15.87 13.88
N LYS A 281 21.52 15.20 13.78
CA LYS A 281 22.80 15.62 14.41
C LYS A 281 22.68 15.74 15.93
N MET A 282 22.02 14.77 16.55
CA MET A 282 21.78 14.70 17.99
C MET A 282 22.70 13.69 18.69
N LEU A 283 23.53 12.96 17.96
CA LEU A 283 24.49 12.00 18.53
C LEU A 283 25.78 12.69 18.99
N PRO A 284 26.54 12.09 19.94
CA PRO A 284 27.88 12.54 20.29
C PRO A 284 28.82 12.54 19.08
N ALA A 285 29.82 13.43 19.09
CA ALA A 285 30.68 13.72 17.95
C ALA A 285 31.37 12.47 17.35
N ASP A 286 31.78 11.53 18.18
CA ASP A 286 32.45 10.30 17.75
C ASP A 286 31.52 9.33 17.00
N LEU A 287 30.21 9.32 17.29
CA LEU A 287 29.22 8.60 16.52
C LEU A 287 28.75 9.43 15.31
N GLN A 288 28.55 10.73 15.52
CA GLN A 288 28.04 11.61 14.47
C GLN A 288 28.98 11.71 13.25
N SER A 289 30.27 11.50 13.45
CA SER A 289 31.29 11.54 12.38
C SER A 289 31.36 10.25 11.54
N LYS A 290 30.76 9.16 12.02
CA LYS A 290 30.72 7.87 11.30
C LYS A 290 29.55 7.84 10.32
N ASP A 291 29.64 6.97 9.32
CA ASP A 291 28.51 6.64 8.48
C ASP A 291 27.42 5.92 9.29
N LEU A 292 26.15 6.18 8.96
CA LEU A 292 25.02 5.55 9.65
C LEU A 292 25.12 4.02 9.66
N THR A 293 25.49 3.42 8.54
CA THR A 293 25.58 1.95 8.38
C THR A 293 26.72 1.33 9.18
N ASP A 294 27.70 2.12 9.62
CA ASP A 294 28.77 1.66 10.52
C ASP A 294 28.34 1.69 11.99
N ILE A 295 27.36 2.54 12.35
CA ILE A 295 26.86 2.68 13.72
C ILE A 295 25.78 1.65 14.03
N LEU A 296 24.86 1.39 13.10
CA LEU A 296 23.68 0.57 13.35
C LEU A 296 24.00 -0.84 13.87
N PRO A 297 25.01 -1.58 13.39
CA PRO A 297 25.36 -2.89 13.93
C PRO A 297 25.73 -2.85 15.43
N GLU A 298 26.46 -1.82 15.87
CA GLU A 298 26.82 -1.63 17.28
C GLU A 298 25.56 -1.43 18.15
N VAL A 299 24.61 -0.63 17.65
CA VAL A 299 23.36 -0.36 18.38
C VAL A 299 22.46 -1.59 18.41
N GLU A 300 22.40 -2.36 17.32
CA GLU A 300 21.65 -3.64 17.25
C GLU A 300 22.19 -4.64 18.28
N GLU A 301 23.52 -4.83 18.35
CA GLU A 301 24.18 -5.71 19.32
C GLU A 301 23.93 -5.25 20.76
N PHE A 302 24.08 -3.95 21.04
CA PHE A 302 23.75 -3.40 22.36
C PHE A 302 22.27 -3.64 22.72
N THR A 303 21.37 -3.47 21.78
CA THR A 303 19.93 -3.68 22.00
C THR A 303 19.65 -5.12 22.43
N ILE A 304 20.23 -6.11 21.73
CA ILE A 304 20.01 -7.54 21.98
C ILE A 304 20.71 -7.99 23.26
N ASN A 305 21.98 -7.64 23.43
CA ASN A 305 22.85 -8.25 24.43
C ASN A 305 22.84 -7.53 25.78
N GLU A 306 22.47 -6.23 25.81
CA GLU A 306 22.50 -5.44 27.03
C GLU A 306 21.14 -4.83 27.39
N LEU A 307 20.46 -4.15 26.46
CA LEU A 307 19.24 -3.40 26.78
C LEU A 307 18.05 -4.32 27.09
N ILE A 308 17.77 -5.32 26.25
CA ILE A 308 16.70 -6.30 26.49
C ILE A 308 16.89 -7.01 27.83
N PRO A 309 18.07 -7.58 28.18
CA PRO A 309 18.32 -8.16 29.47
C PRO A 309 18.17 -7.18 30.64
N ALA A 310 18.59 -5.93 30.49
CA ALA A 310 18.44 -4.91 31.53
C ALA A 310 16.97 -4.60 31.82
N ILE A 311 16.15 -4.37 30.78
CA ILE A 311 14.71 -4.12 30.91
C ILE A 311 14.02 -5.36 31.53
N THR A 312 14.42 -6.57 31.15
CA THR A 312 13.87 -7.83 31.71
C THR A 312 14.04 -7.92 33.22
N ARG A 313 15.13 -7.38 33.76
CA ARG A 313 15.37 -7.37 35.23
C ARG A 313 14.47 -6.38 35.97
N GLY A 314 13.95 -5.35 35.31
CA GLY A 314 13.04 -4.37 35.90
C GLY A 314 13.58 -3.78 37.21
N GLY A 315 12.80 -3.86 38.28
CA GLY A 315 13.18 -3.36 39.60
C GLY A 315 14.33 -4.11 40.29
N SER A 316 14.73 -5.31 39.80
CA SER A 316 15.87 -6.08 40.33
C SER A 316 17.21 -5.70 39.67
N LEU A 317 17.20 -4.78 38.68
CA LEU A 317 18.43 -4.30 38.06
C LEU A 317 19.21 -3.42 39.06
N ASP A 318 20.48 -3.74 39.24
CA ASP A 318 21.40 -2.95 40.03
C ASP A 318 21.47 -1.48 39.57
N GLU A 319 21.52 -0.53 40.49
CA GLU A 319 21.41 0.89 40.21
C GLU A 319 22.57 1.42 39.33
N ASP A 320 23.80 0.95 39.59
CA ASP A 320 24.96 1.39 38.79
C ASP A 320 24.88 0.82 37.36
N LYS A 321 24.39 -0.44 37.24
CA LYS A 321 24.10 -1.00 35.91
C LYS A 321 22.98 -0.26 35.21
N ARG A 322 21.93 0.14 35.94
CA ARG A 322 20.83 0.96 35.38
C ARG A 322 21.36 2.27 34.79
N LYS A 323 22.22 2.99 35.52
CA LYS A 323 22.86 4.23 35.07
C LYS A 323 23.76 3.98 33.85
N ALA A 324 24.57 2.93 33.87
CA ALA A 324 25.44 2.57 32.76
C ALA A 324 24.64 2.28 31.47
N ILE A 325 23.54 1.52 31.58
CA ILE A 325 22.63 1.26 30.43
C ILE A 325 21.93 2.54 29.98
N ALA A 326 21.45 3.38 30.92
CA ALA A 326 20.81 4.66 30.58
C ALA A 326 21.75 5.59 29.81
N ALA A 327 23.02 5.67 30.23
CA ALA A 327 24.04 6.45 29.50
C ALA A 327 24.23 5.94 28.06
N LYS A 328 24.27 4.61 27.84
CA LYS A 328 24.35 4.05 26.49
C LYS A 328 23.09 4.31 25.66
N VAL A 329 21.89 4.15 26.24
CA VAL A 329 20.62 4.49 25.56
C VAL A 329 20.59 5.98 25.20
N SER A 330 21.00 6.87 26.11
CA SER A 330 21.14 8.30 25.85
C SER A 330 22.09 8.57 24.69
N ARG A 331 23.25 7.95 24.70
CA ARG A 331 24.28 8.08 23.66
C ARG A 331 23.77 7.70 22.28
N TYR A 332 22.98 6.64 22.16
CA TYR A 332 22.46 6.16 20.87
C TYR A 332 21.16 6.84 20.46
N SER A 333 20.30 7.20 21.41
CA SER A 333 19.00 7.83 21.08
C SER A 333 19.07 9.34 20.88
N GLY A 334 20.19 10.00 21.32
CA GLY A 334 20.27 11.46 21.34
C GLY A 334 19.43 12.12 22.45
N LEU A 335 18.75 11.35 23.28
CA LEU A 335 17.96 11.86 24.41
C LEU A 335 18.85 12.13 25.63
N LYS A 336 18.44 13.06 26.49
CA LYS A 336 19.14 13.34 27.75
C LYS A 336 19.10 12.13 28.67
N GLU A 337 20.22 11.74 29.30
CA GLU A 337 20.31 10.59 30.20
C GLU A 337 19.28 10.65 31.34
N LYS A 338 19.05 11.84 31.91
CA LYS A 338 18.01 12.06 32.92
C LYS A 338 16.62 11.58 32.44
N VAL A 339 16.30 11.85 31.17
CA VAL A 339 15.01 11.43 30.57
C VAL A 339 14.94 9.90 30.47
N VAL A 340 16.02 9.25 30.04
CA VAL A 340 16.11 7.80 29.93
C VAL A 340 15.93 7.13 31.31
N ILE A 341 16.59 7.67 32.36
CA ILE A 341 16.45 7.19 33.75
C ILE A 341 15.01 7.36 34.24
N GLN A 342 14.40 8.54 34.04
CA GLN A 342 13.01 8.82 34.45
C GLN A 342 11.99 7.93 33.73
N ARG A 343 12.33 7.43 32.55
CA ARG A 343 11.52 6.48 31.76
C ARG A 343 11.86 5.01 32.03
N ASN A 344 12.68 4.71 33.05
CA ASN A 344 13.09 3.35 33.40
C ASN A 344 13.65 2.55 32.20
N LEU A 345 14.48 3.19 31.37
CA LEU A 345 15.09 2.64 30.14
C LEU A 345 14.11 2.41 28.98
N PHE A 346 12.80 2.62 29.19
CA PHE A 346 11.79 2.42 28.17
C PHE A 346 11.36 3.76 27.53
N ILE A 347 11.65 3.93 26.26
CA ILE A 347 11.29 5.10 25.47
C ILE A 347 10.18 4.72 24.48
N PRO A 348 8.91 5.10 24.73
CA PRO A 348 7.84 4.92 23.75
C PRO A 348 8.09 5.71 22.47
N ALA A 349 7.73 5.17 21.31
CA ALA A 349 7.97 5.83 20.03
C ALA A 349 7.33 7.22 19.94
N GLN A 350 6.08 7.37 20.39
CA GLN A 350 5.41 8.68 20.37
C GLN A 350 6.13 9.73 21.23
N PHE A 351 6.64 9.28 22.38
CA PHE A 351 7.45 10.14 23.24
C PHE A 351 8.77 10.52 22.55
N PHE A 352 9.45 9.58 21.91
CA PHE A 352 10.69 9.85 21.18
C PHE A 352 10.47 10.89 20.06
N TRP A 353 9.40 10.76 19.28
CA TRP A 353 9.08 11.71 18.21
C TRP A 353 8.84 13.12 18.73
N LYS A 354 8.31 13.25 19.94
CA LYS A 354 8.08 14.54 20.61
C LYS A 354 9.33 15.07 21.29
N GLU A 355 10.15 14.20 21.90
CA GLU A 355 11.25 14.59 22.78
C GLU A 355 12.54 14.96 22.06
N LEU A 356 12.89 14.25 20.97
CA LEU A 356 14.21 14.36 20.34
C LEU A 356 14.61 15.80 20.01
N LEU A 357 13.70 16.58 19.46
CA LEU A 357 13.94 17.98 19.05
C LEU A 357 13.13 18.99 19.86
N ARG A 358 12.62 18.60 21.02
CA ARG A 358 11.80 19.46 21.91
C ARG A 358 12.47 20.82 22.19
N ASP A 359 13.75 20.82 22.53
CA ASP A 359 14.50 22.04 22.84
C ASP A 359 14.65 22.97 21.60
N LYS A 360 14.37 22.47 20.41
CA LYS A 360 14.37 23.23 19.15
C LYS A 360 12.96 23.64 18.70
N GLY A 361 11.91 23.28 19.46
CA GLY A 361 10.51 23.57 19.14
C GLY A 361 9.92 22.72 18.01
N TYR A 362 10.47 21.51 17.77
CA TYR A 362 10.00 20.62 16.72
C TYR A 362 9.70 19.21 17.25
N SER A 363 8.74 18.57 16.59
CA SER A 363 8.55 17.11 16.64
C SER A 363 9.03 16.47 15.33
N VAL A 364 9.30 15.16 15.34
CA VAL A 364 9.71 14.42 14.14
C VAL A 364 8.58 13.54 13.62
N GLY A 365 8.55 13.29 12.31
CA GLY A 365 7.53 12.49 11.66
C GLY A 365 7.57 11.02 12.07
N ARG A 366 6.40 10.39 12.11
CA ARG A 366 6.22 8.97 12.44
C ARG A 366 6.63 8.05 11.29
N LEU A 367 6.12 8.33 10.08
CA LEU A 367 6.40 7.53 8.88
C LEU A 367 7.75 7.88 8.24
N ASP A 368 8.21 9.10 8.46
CA ASP A 368 9.55 9.54 8.07
C ASP A 368 10.05 10.60 9.04
N SER A 369 10.94 10.18 9.91
CA SER A 369 11.45 11.06 10.98
C SER A 369 12.39 12.18 10.48
N ARG A 370 12.65 12.29 9.18
CA ARG A 370 13.32 13.44 8.57
C ARG A 370 12.41 14.68 8.52
N TYR A 371 11.08 14.46 8.44
CA TYR A 371 10.08 15.53 8.42
C TYR A 371 9.85 16.09 9.82
N LEU A 372 9.65 17.40 9.88
CA LEU A 372 9.45 18.14 11.12
C LEU A 372 7.99 18.58 11.27
N GLY A 373 7.47 18.45 12.48
CA GLY A 373 6.17 18.96 12.89
C GLY A 373 6.29 20.12 13.87
N ILE A 374 5.29 20.99 13.90
CA ILE A 374 5.14 22.09 14.87
C ILE A 374 3.87 21.83 15.65
N ASP A 375 4.02 21.46 16.92
CA ASP A 375 2.89 21.23 17.82
C ASP A 375 2.52 22.53 18.55
N LYS A 376 1.29 22.63 19.01
CA LYS A 376 0.81 23.80 19.79
C LYS A 376 1.63 24.02 21.06
N GLN A 377 2.13 22.93 21.66
CA GLN A 377 2.93 22.96 22.88
C GLN A 377 4.12 22.01 22.75
N ASP A 378 5.30 22.47 23.18
CA ASP A 378 6.48 21.61 23.21
C ASP A 378 6.40 20.54 24.32
N ALA A 379 5.65 20.80 25.38
CA ALA A 379 5.39 19.86 26.46
C ALA A 379 4.49 18.69 26.01
N GLY A 380 4.47 17.62 26.83
CA GLY A 380 3.66 16.41 26.57
C GLY A 380 4.45 15.27 25.96
N ASP A 381 3.76 14.15 25.76
CA ASP A 381 4.35 12.86 25.39
C ASP A 381 3.98 12.40 23.97
N THR A 382 3.16 13.18 23.26
CA THR A 382 2.65 12.81 21.93
C THR A 382 2.72 13.97 20.96
N VAL A 383 2.93 13.66 19.69
CA VAL A 383 2.83 14.63 18.59
C VAL A 383 1.36 14.84 18.21
N GLU A 384 1.00 16.03 17.74
CA GLU A 384 -0.38 16.37 17.37
C GLU A 384 -0.78 15.79 16.01
N TYR A 385 0.16 15.62 15.09
CA TYR A 385 -0.09 15.12 13.73
C TYR A 385 1.14 14.48 13.10
N ASN A 386 0.94 13.75 12.03
CA ASN A 386 2.02 13.19 11.20
C ASN A 386 2.37 14.18 10.09
N SER A 387 3.45 14.95 10.28
CA SER A 387 3.85 16.04 9.37
C SER A 387 4.12 15.58 7.95
N GLU A 388 4.78 14.43 7.78
CA GLU A 388 5.07 13.81 6.50
C GLU A 388 3.81 13.40 5.75
N LEU A 389 2.85 12.78 6.44
CA LEU A 389 1.62 12.29 5.82
C LEU A 389 0.75 13.43 5.29
N ILE A 390 0.68 14.54 6.04
CA ILE A 390 -0.04 15.74 5.59
C ILE A 390 0.60 16.29 4.32
N ALA A 391 1.94 16.41 4.29
CA ALA A 391 2.66 16.89 3.10
C ALA A 391 2.40 16.01 1.88
N TRP A 392 2.51 14.69 2.02
CA TRP A 392 2.33 13.75 0.90
C TRP A 392 0.90 13.69 0.38
N ASN A 393 -0.10 13.67 1.26
CA ASN A 393 -1.51 13.57 0.85
C ASN A 393 -1.93 14.69 -0.10
N HIS A 394 -1.40 15.91 0.11
CA HIS A 394 -1.68 17.07 -0.73
C HIS A 394 -1.09 16.96 -2.14
N ALA A 395 -0.07 16.14 -2.34
CA ALA A 395 0.51 15.89 -3.65
C ALA A 395 -0.13 14.67 -4.34
N PHE A 396 -0.22 13.54 -3.63
CA PHE A 396 -0.67 12.27 -4.22
C PHE A 396 -2.14 12.27 -4.60
N SER A 397 -3.03 12.84 -3.77
CA SER A 397 -4.46 12.84 -4.06
C SER A 397 -4.81 13.61 -5.35
N PRO A 398 -4.41 14.88 -5.54
CA PRO A 398 -4.70 15.57 -6.80
C PRO A 398 -3.96 14.95 -7.99
N ALA A 399 -2.71 14.49 -7.82
CA ALA A 399 -1.95 13.86 -8.89
C ALA A 399 -2.62 12.58 -9.39
N MET A 400 -3.10 11.70 -8.50
CA MET A 400 -3.79 10.46 -8.86
C MET A 400 -5.12 10.73 -9.56
N ASN A 401 -5.95 11.65 -9.04
CA ASN A 401 -7.22 12.00 -9.67
C ASN A 401 -7.01 12.57 -11.09
N HIS A 402 -6.04 13.46 -11.26
CA HIS A 402 -5.66 13.99 -12.57
C HIS A 402 -5.15 12.88 -13.51
N TYR A 403 -4.25 12.03 -13.01
CA TYR A 403 -3.66 10.95 -13.80
C TYR A 403 -4.70 9.95 -14.31
N LEU A 404 -5.56 9.45 -13.43
CA LEU A 404 -6.61 8.50 -13.82
C LEU A 404 -7.58 9.10 -14.82
N ARG A 405 -8.02 10.36 -14.59
CA ARG A 405 -9.03 11.00 -15.43
C ARG A 405 -8.48 11.46 -16.78
N ASP A 406 -7.34 12.16 -16.77
CA ASP A 406 -6.86 12.89 -17.94
C ASP A 406 -5.79 12.12 -18.73
N HIS A 407 -5.00 11.28 -18.09
CA HIS A 407 -3.99 10.45 -18.75
C HIS A 407 -4.50 9.05 -19.08
N LEU A 408 -5.19 8.38 -18.15
CA LEU A 408 -5.71 7.03 -18.37
C LEU A 408 -7.15 7.02 -18.87
N ASN A 409 -7.78 8.19 -19.03
CA ASN A 409 -9.15 8.36 -19.55
C ASN A 409 -10.22 7.58 -18.76
N TYR A 410 -9.96 7.26 -17.48
CA TYR A 410 -10.93 6.64 -16.61
C TYR A 410 -11.81 7.71 -15.95
N LYS A 411 -12.93 8.03 -16.59
CA LYS A 411 -13.85 9.11 -16.20
C LYS A 411 -14.97 8.57 -15.32
N THR A 412 -15.00 9.01 -14.08
CA THR A 412 -16.04 8.69 -13.09
C THR A 412 -16.23 9.87 -12.14
N ASP A 413 -17.42 10.00 -11.56
CA ASP A 413 -17.72 10.97 -10.49
C ASP A 413 -17.66 10.32 -9.10
N LEU A 414 -17.27 9.04 -9.02
CA LEU A 414 -16.98 8.38 -7.75
C LEU A 414 -15.78 9.07 -7.07
N LYS A 415 -15.84 9.18 -5.75
CA LYS A 415 -14.70 9.66 -4.98
C LYS A 415 -13.61 8.59 -4.96
N TYR A 416 -12.38 8.97 -5.34
CA TYR A 416 -11.20 8.14 -5.13
C TYR A 416 -10.82 8.14 -3.65
N TYR A 417 -10.88 6.97 -3.00
CA TYR A 417 -10.51 6.82 -1.60
C TYR A 417 -9.04 6.47 -1.47
N MET A 418 -8.18 7.46 -1.33
CA MET A 418 -6.78 7.22 -0.97
C MET A 418 -6.69 6.47 0.37
N PHE A 419 -7.54 6.87 1.33
CA PHE A 419 -7.83 6.16 2.57
C PHE A 419 -9.33 5.87 2.63
N GLY A 420 -9.70 4.61 2.58
CA GLY A 420 -11.09 4.17 2.52
C GLY A 420 -11.65 3.70 3.86
N PRO A 421 -12.99 3.71 4.02
CA PRO A 421 -13.66 3.26 5.24
C PRO A 421 -13.72 1.72 5.28
N VAL A 422 -12.78 1.11 5.97
CA VAL A 422 -12.68 -0.35 6.16
C VAL A 422 -12.80 -0.77 7.63
N SER A 423 -13.49 0.02 8.43
CA SER A 423 -13.71 -0.25 9.87
C SER A 423 -15.09 -0.85 10.11
N PRO A 424 -15.23 -1.79 11.08
CA PRO A 424 -14.15 -2.40 11.86
C PRO A 424 -13.33 -3.39 11.04
N TRP A 425 -12.02 -3.47 11.32
CA TRP A 425 -11.11 -4.41 10.69
C TRP A 425 -10.82 -5.58 11.63
N ASP A 426 -11.17 -6.79 11.22
CA ASP A 426 -10.90 -8.00 12.00
C ASP A 426 -9.43 -8.41 11.88
N ARG A 427 -8.73 -8.40 13.02
CA ARG A 427 -7.32 -8.84 13.16
C ARG A 427 -7.20 -10.17 13.89
N SER A 428 -8.29 -10.81 14.20
CA SER A 428 -8.27 -12.12 14.84
C SER A 428 -7.59 -13.15 13.94
N ASN A 429 -6.78 -14.02 14.54
CA ASN A 429 -6.06 -15.07 13.84
C ASN A 429 -5.14 -14.56 12.70
N ASP A 430 -4.49 -13.40 12.88
CA ASP A 430 -3.43 -12.97 11.98
C ASP A 430 -2.24 -13.92 12.08
N ARG A 431 -2.06 -14.74 11.07
CA ARG A 431 -0.97 -15.72 10.92
C ARG A 431 -0.16 -15.47 9.66
N THR A 432 -0.12 -14.24 9.18
CA THR A 432 0.47 -13.91 7.88
C THR A 432 1.97 -14.22 7.82
N GLY A 433 2.72 -14.06 8.90
CA GLY A 433 4.11 -14.49 8.98
C GLY A 433 4.26 -16.01 8.85
N GLU A 434 3.44 -16.78 9.58
CA GLU A 434 3.43 -18.25 9.46
C GLU A 434 2.98 -18.71 8.06
N ASN A 435 2.03 -18.02 7.45
CA ASN A 435 1.61 -18.31 6.08
C ASN A 435 2.76 -18.10 5.09
N LEU A 436 3.53 -17.03 5.23
CA LEU A 436 4.73 -16.78 4.42
C LEU A 436 5.78 -17.89 4.62
N ARG A 437 6.03 -18.28 5.89
CA ARG A 437 6.95 -19.38 6.22
C ARG A 437 6.54 -20.69 5.56
N LEU A 438 5.25 -21.05 5.66
CA LEU A 438 4.72 -22.26 5.05
C LEU A 438 4.83 -22.21 3.53
N ALA A 439 4.44 -21.10 2.91
CA ALA A 439 4.57 -20.92 1.47
C ALA A 439 6.03 -21.08 0.99
N MET A 440 7.00 -20.54 1.74
CA MET A 440 8.43 -20.74 1.45
C MET A 440 8.88 -22.19 1.67
N ALA A 441 8.33 -22.89 2.66
CA ALA A 441 8.68 -24.28 2.92
C ALA A 441 8.14 -25.22 1.83
N GLU A 442 6.93 -25.00 1.39
CA GLU A 442 6.28 -25.79 0.33
C GLU A 442 6.78 -25.43 -1.08
N ASN A 443 7.21 -24.17 -1.29
CA ASN A 443 7.77 -23.69 -2.56
C ASN A 443 9.26 -23.31 -2.38
N PRO A 444 10.19 -24.21 -2.67
CA PRO A 444 11.63 -23.98 -2.47
C PRO A 444 12.23 -22.95 -3.44
N PHE A 445 11.51 -22.54 -4.47
CA PHE A 445 11.93 -21.53 -5.44
C PHE A 445 11.56 -20.11 -5.05
N MET A 446 10.62 -19.96 -4.11
CA MET A 446 10.19 -18.65 -3.66
C MET A 446 11.24 -17.99 -2.78
N HIS A 447 11.59 -16.77 -3.10
CA HIS A 447 12.49 -15.90 -2.33
C HIS A 447 11.73 -14.74 -1.72
N VAL A 448 12.28 -14.19 -0.65
CA VAL A 448 11.74 -13.00 0.02
C VAL A 448 12.78 -11.90 0.04
N MET A 449 12.37 -10.68 -0.31
CA MET A 449 13.14 -9.47 -0.13
C MET A 449 12.44 -8.56 0.85
N VAL A 450 13.18 -8.06 1.84
CA VAL A 450 12.74 -7.04 2.79
C VAL A 450 13.42 -5.73 2.44
N GLN A 451 12.64 -4.67 2.25
CA GLN A 451 13.10 -3.32 1.99
C GLN A 451 12.58 -2.39 3.10
N SER A 452 13.46 -1.67 3.79
CA SER A 452 13.08 -0.81 4.92
C SER A 452 13.86 0.50 4.90
N GLY A 453 13.17 1.60 5.20
CA GLY A 453 13.82 2.89 5.46
C GLY A 453 14.33 2.96 6.91
N TYR A 454 15.53 3.50 7.12
CA TYR A 454 16.12 3.64 8.45
C TYR A 454 15.38 4.66 9.33
N TYR A 455 14.64 5.58 8.72
CA TYR A 455 13.92 6.66 9.41
C TYR A 455 12.41 6.39 9.55
N ASP A 456 11.98 5.14 9.30
CA ASP A 456 10.60 4.68 9.50
C ASP A 456 10.35 4.34 10.96
N GLY A 457 9.57 5.15 11.67
CA GLY A 457 9.18 4.91 13.06
C GLY A 457 7.87 4.11 13.20
N ALA A 458 7.17 3.83 12.10
CA ALA A 458 5.96 3.02 12.11
C ALA A 458 6.27 1.53 11.97
N CYS A 459 7.14 1.18 11.02
CA CYS A 459 7.56 -0.18 10.70
C CYS A 459 9.08 -0.22 10.61
N ASP A 460 9.74 -0.03 11.75
CA ASP A 460 11.19 0.15 11.79
C ASP A 460 11.97 -1.08 11.28
N TYR A 461 13.11 -0.80 10.67
CA TYR A 461 13.91 -1.79 9.96
C TYR A 461 14.44 -2.92 10.85
N PHE A 462 14.72 -2.65 12.12
CA PHE A 462 15.24 -3.66 13.04
C PHE A 462 14.14 -4.66 13.45
N ASN A 463 12.92 -4.17 13.62
CA ASN A 463 11.76 -5.01 13.81
C ASN A 463 11.49 -5.89 12.60
N ALA A 464 11.72 -5.41 11.38
CA ALA A 464 11.64 -6.22 10.18
C ALA A 464 12.66 -7.37 10.19
N LYS A 465 13.91 -7.13 10.60
CA LYS A 465 14.92 -8.17 10.81
C LYS A 465 14.47 -9.20 11.84
N TYR A 466 14.01 -8.73 13.00
CA TYR A 466 13.51 -9.59 14.08
C TYR A 466 12.37 -10.51 13.59
N ASN A 467 11.41 -9.97 12.86
CA ASN A 467 10.30 -10.76 12.32
C ASN A 467 10.81 -11.91 11.44
N MET A 468 11.77 -11.66 10.57
CA MET A 468 12.33 -12.71 9.70
C MET A 468 13.14 -13.75 10.48
N TRP A 469 13.84 -13.36 11.56
CA TRP A 469 14.52 -14.30 12.44
C TRP A 469 13.54 -15.22 13.18
N GLN A 470 12.40 -14.67 13.62
CA GLN A 470 11.36 -15.45 14.29
C GLN A 470 10.54 -16.31 13.30
N LEU A 471 10.42 -15.89 12.06
CA LEU A 471 9.79 -16.66 11.00
C LEU A 471 10.58 -17.94 10.66
N ASP A 472 11.89 -17.88 10.66
CA ASP A 472 12.78 -19.01 10.39
C ASP A 472 13.82 -19.19 11.52
N PRO A 473 13.38 -19.59 12.73
CA PRO A 473 14.30 -19.68 13.89
C PRO A 473 15.39 -20.73 13.73
N ALA A 474 15.22 -21.70 12.83
CA ALA A 474 16.24 -22.70 12.51
C ALA A 474 17.21 -22.24 11.41
N GLY A 475 17.00 -21.08 10.80
CA GLY A 475 17.83 -20.51 9.74
C GLY A 475 17.85 -21.29 8.42
N LYS A 476 16.90 -22.23 8.20
CA LYS A 476 16.85 -23.11 7.03
C LYS A 476 16.53 -22.38 5.73
N MET A 477 15.85 -21.23 5.84
CA MET A 477 15.45 -20.41 4.69
C MET A 477 16.30 -19.15 4.51
N LYS A 478 17.29 -18.92 5.40
CA LYS A 478 18.12 -17.72 5.46
C LYS A 478 18.68 -17.30 4.10
N GLN A 479 19.10 -18.28 3.27
CA GLN A 479 19.68 -18.00 1.93
C GLN A 479 18.66 -17.47 0.92
N ARG A 480 17.36 -17.59 1.22
CA ARG A 480 16.26 -17.12 0.36
C ARG A 480 15.60 -15.84 0.87
N ILE A 481 16.11 -15.26 1.97
CA ILE A 481 15.64 -14.00 2.55
C ILE A 481 16.75 -12.97 2.43
N SER A 482 16.46 -11.83 1.84
CA SER A 482 17.41 -10.71 1.71
C SER A 482 16.84 -9.44 2.37
N PHE A 483 17.76 -8.63 2.93
CA PHE A 483 17.43 -7.34 3.56
C PHE A 483 18.12 -6.21 2.84
N LYS A 484 17.39 -5.13 2.63
CA LYS A 484 17.88 -3.89 2.05
C LYS A 484 17.41 -2.70 2.89
N GLY A 485 18.34 -1.83 3.26
CA GLY A 485 18.07 -0.63 4.05
C GLY A 485 18.35 0.64 3.26
N TYR A 486 17.51 1.68 3.47
CA TYR A 486 17.57 2.93 2.71
C TYR A 486 17.55 4.14 3.64
N ARG A 487 18.16 5.25 3.21
CA ARG A 487 18.25 6.50 4.00
C ARG A 487 17.00 7.36 3.86
N SER A 488 15.86 6.76 4.08
CA SER A 488 14.54 7.33 3.96
C SER A 488 13.60 6.74 5.02
N GLY A 489 12.33 7.15 5.04
CA GLY A 489 11.31 6.64 5.95
C GLY A 489 10.50 5.47 5.38
N HIS A 490 9.22 5.40 5.75
CA HIS A 490 8.26 4.34 5.43
C HIS A 490 8.09 4.14 3.92
N MET A 491 7.90 5.24 3.19
CA MET A 491 7.89 5.28 1.73
C MET A 491 9.30 5.59 1.25
N MET A 492 10.23 4.61 1.44
CA MET A 492 11.66 4.80 1.22
C MET A 492 12.01 5.24 -0.21
N TYR A 493 11.14 4.97 -1.15
CA TYR A 493 11.27 5.29 -2.56
C TYR A 493 10.95 6.75 -2.92
N LEU A 494 10.46 7.58 -1.98
CA LEU A 494 10.19 9.00 -2.27
C LEU A 494 11.47 9.83 -2.40
N ARG A 495 12.57 9.40 -1.78
CA ARG A 495 13.87 10.02 -1.97
C ARG A 495 14.54 9.42 -3.21
N LYS A 496 14.91 10.26 -4.17
CA LYS A 496 15.40 9.81 -5.50
C LYS A 496 16.61 8.87 -5.46
N PRO A 497 17.68 9.10 -4.65
CA PRO A 497 18.77 8.14 -4.55
C PRO A 497 18.33 6.76 -4.05
N ASP A 498 17.37 6.72 -3.12
CA ASP A 498 16.81 5.48 -2.60
C ASP A 498 15.83 4.83 -3.58
N LEU A 499 15.07 5.62 -4.35
CA LEU A 499 14.24 5.13 -5.45
C LEU A 499 15.10 4.39 -6.49
N GLU A 500 16.20 5.00 -6.93
CA GLU A 500 17.13 4.38 -7.87
C GLU A 500 17.74 3.10 -7.32
N THR A 501 18.26 3.16 -6.08
CA THR A 501 18.89 1.99 -5.43
C THR A 501 17.86 0.87 -5.23
N SER A 502 16.69 1.17 -4.69
CA SER A 502 15.68 0.16 -4.38
C SER A 502 15.07 -0.49 -5.61
N THR A 503 14.88 0.26 -6.71
CA THR A 503 14.43 -0.31 -7.98
C THR A 503 15.51 -1.17 -8.66
N ASN A 504 16.80 -0.84 -8.49
CA ASN A 504 17.90 -1.70 -8.92
C ASN A 504 17.95 -2.99 -8.09
N ASP A 505 17.79 -2.92 -6.79
CA ASP A 505 17.67 -4.10 -5.91
C ASP A 505 16.50 -5.01 -6.34
N LEU A 506 15.34 -4.45 -6.70
CA LEU A 506 14.21 -5.21 -7.23
C LEU A 506 14.56 -5.90 -8.57
N ARG A 507 15.26 -5.21 -9.46
CA ARG A 507 15.71 -5.80 -10.73
C ARG A 507 16.64 -6.99 -10.51
N GLU A 508 17.63 -6.84 -9.65
CA GLU A 508 18.54 -7.92 -9.27
C GLU A 508 17.80 -9.10 -8.65
N PHE A 509 16.86 -8.83 -7.74
CA PHE A 509 16.04 -9.85 -7.12
C PHE A 509 15.22 -10.64 -8.15
N ILE A 510 14.54 -9.96 -9.07
CA ILE A 510 13.74 -10.59 -10.12
C ILE A 510 14.64 -11.41 -11.05
N LEU A 511 15.76 -10.86 -11.52
CA LEU A 511 16.70 -11.57 -12.38
C LEU A 511 17.30 -12.83 -11.73
N LYS A 512 17.52 -12.78 -10.41
CA LYS A 512 18.02 -13.93 -9.64
C LYS A 512 16.97 -15.04 -9.49
N THR A 513 15.70 -14.68 -9.42
CA THR A 513 14.60 -15.57 -9.03
C THR A 513 13.67 -15.97 -10.19
N ILE A 514 13.84 -15.35 -11.36
CA ILE A 514 13.10 -15.74 -12.56
C ILE A 514 13.51 -17.17 -12.99
N PRO A 515 12.55 -18.04 -13.35
CA PRO A 515 12.86 -19.39 -13.82
C PRO A 515 13.71 -19.37 -15.09
N LYS A 516 14.70 -20.23 -15.15
CA LYS A 516 15.50 -20.41 -16.38
C LYS A 516 14.75 -21.35 -17.33
N PRO A 517 14.53 -20.97 -18.60
CA PRO A 517 13.85 -21.82 -19.57
C PRO A 517 14.49 -23.20 -19.69
N GLY A 518 13.66 -24.25 -19.75
CA GLY A 518 14.10 -25.64 -19.92
C GLY A 518 14.77 -26.28 -18.70
N GLN A 519 14.90 -25.57 -17.59
CA GLN A 519 15.42 -26.18 -16.36
C GLN A 519 14.27 -26.66 -15.47
N PRO A 520 14.27 -27.94 -15.05
CA PRO A 520 13.28 -28.45 -14.14
C PRO A 520 13.44 -27.81 -12.77
N ALA A 521 12.30 -27.54 -12.13
CA ALA A 521 12.27 -27.13 -10.74
C ALA A 521 12.69 -28.30 -9.84
N GLN A 522 13.76 -28.17 -9.08
CA GLN A 522 14.28 -29.20 -8.19
C GLN A 522 14.40 -28.69 -6.76
N TYR A 523 14.12 -29.56 -5.81
CA TYR A 523 14.43 -29.32 -4.41
C TYR A 523 15.94 -29.53 -4.20
N ASN A 524 16.68 -28.48 -4.05
CA ASN A 524 18.11 -28.54 -3.72
C ASN A 524 18.32 -28.82 -2.20
N GLN A 525 17.72 -29.89 -1.72
CA GLN A 525 18.05 -30.40 -0.38
C GLN A 525 19.17 -31.43 -0.54
N LYS A 526 20.39 -31.03 -0.28
CA LYS A 526 21.45 -31.95 0.06
C LYS A 526 21.22 -32.34 1.52
N PHE A 527 20.82 -33.57 1.76
CA PHE A 527 20.75 -34.18 3.10
C PHE A 527 22.17 -34.43 3.61
#